data_4f9edab102851a663293ddb6454f5cb5
#
_entry.id   4f9edab102851a663293ddb6454f5cb5
#
_cell.length_a   1.000
_cell.length_b   1.000
_cell.length_c   1.000
_cell.angle_alpha   90.00
_cell.angle_beta   90.00
_cell.angle_gamma   90.00
#
_symmetry.space_group_name_H-M   'P 1'
#
loop_
_entity.id
_entity.type
_entity.pdbx_description
1 polymer ?
#
loop_
_entity_poly.entity_id
_entity_poly.type
_entity_poly.pdbx_seq_one_letter_code
_entity_poly.pdbx_strand_id
1 'polypeptide(L)'
;MSKNTNLFLQQIGIKYPIICGPMYPCSNPELVAAVSNAGGIGIIQPIALTYVHGYDLAEGIDYIKSLTNKPIGMNLLIEKNSKKYHQKMVDWMDIAIEKGVKLFITSLGKPDWVVKKAHAAGAYVYHDATESKWAQKAVEAGVDGLIAVNDRAGGHAGSTNYDNLFEELKKFGLPVICAGGISDREGYKQALKQGYQAVQMGTRFIATEECTASDAYKQAIVNAKENDIVLTERITGIPVSVINTPYIQKQGLKPNILERWMLNNPKMKYFMRTILLLKSLKALKKSHFSPKDFWQAGKSVESINEVLSVKDIMVGEEGLEPPTKTL
;
A
#
# COMPACT_ATOMS: atom_id res chain seq x y z
N MET A 1 -33.93 6.26 -8.69
CA MET A 1 -32.70 5.60 -8.19
C MET A 1 -31.62 6.66 -8.11
N SER A 2 -31.24 7.10 -6.92
CA SER A 2 -30.12 8.04 -6.72
C SER A 2 -28.88 7.40 -7.35
N LYS A 3 -28.23 8.08 -8.33
CA LYS A 3 -26.90 7.70 -8.80
C LYS A 3 -26.01 7.75 -7.57
N ASN A 4 -25.64 6.58 -7.05
CA ASN A 4 -24.71 6.49 -5.91
C ASN A 4 -23.37 7.06 -6.39
N THR A 5 -23.17 8.33 -6.15
CA THR A 5 -22.01 9.07 -6.69
C THR A 5 -20.79 8.61 -5.93
N ASN A 6 -19.81 8.05 -6.63
CA ASN A 6 -18.56 7.61 -6.02
C ASN A 6 -17.77 8.84 -5.53
N LEU A 7 -17.82 9.07 -4.21
CA LEU A 7 -17.22 10.24 -3.58
C LEU A 7 -15.69 10.25 -3.73
N PHE A 8 -15.05 9.08 -3.67
CA PHE A 8 -13.59 8.95 -3.87
C PHE A 8 -13.18 9.46 -5.26
N LEU A 9 -13.90 9.05 -6.31
CA LEU A 9 -13.62 9.53 -7.68
C LEU A 9 -13.77 11.04 -7.80
N GLN A 10 -14.78 11.63 -7.15
CA GLN A 10 -14.99 13.09 -7.17
C GLN A 10 -13.90 13.85 -6.42
N GLN A 11 -13.49 13.36 -5.25
CA GLN A 11 -12.44 13.97 -4.45
C GLN A 11 -11.10 13.97 -5.17
N ILE A 12 -10.74 12.85 -5.80
CA ILE A 12 -9.40 12.65 -6.35
C ILE A 12 -9.31 13.09 -7.81
N GLY A 13 -10.41 13.07 -8.56
CA GLY A 13 -10.44 13.46 -9.97
C GLY A 13 -9.81 12.42 -10.91
N ILE A 14 -9.95 11.13 -10.59
CA ILE A 14 -9.49 10.01 -11.41
C ILE A 14 -10.65 9.32 -12.12
N LYS A 15 -10.34 8.52 -13.13
CA LYS A 15 -11.35 7.86 -13.98
C LYS A 15 -11.85 6.55 -13.38
N TYR A 16 -10.93 5.74 -12.85
CA TYR A 16 -11.22 4.41 -12.31
C TYR A 16 -10.90 4.37 -10.81
N PRO A 17 -11.74 3.77 -9.97
CA PRO A 17 -11.54 3.72 -8.54
C PRO A 17 -10.48 2.66 -8.15
N ILE A 18 -9.27 2.84 -8.65
CA ILE A 18 -8.14 1.92 -8.50
C ILE A 18 -6.93 2.67 -7.98
N ILE A 19 -6.38 2.18 -6.88
CA ILE A 19 -5.18 2.69 -6.22
C ILE A 19 -4.05 1.67 -6.38
N CYS A 20 -2.92 2.06 -6.96
CA CYS A 20 -1.68 1.33 -6.74
C CYS A 20 -1.13 1.73 -5.38
N GLY A 21 -1.28 0.86 -4.39
CA GLY A 21 -0.90 1.12 -3.01
C GLY A 21 0.60 1.37 -2.82
N PRO A 22 0.99 2.02 -1.71
CA PRO A 22 2.39 2.27 -1.41
C PRO A 22 3.11 0.97 -1.06
N MET A 23 4.13 0.61 -1.82
CA MET A 23 4.88 -0.64 -1.68
C MET A 23 6.38 -0.36 -1.49
N TYR A 24 6.93 -0.80 -0.37
CA TYR A 24 8.38 -0.80 -0.19
C TYR A 24 8.93 -2.20 -0.54
N PRO A 25 9.90 -2.30 -1.47
CA PRO A 25 10.63 -1.25 -2.20
C PRO A 25 10.05 -0.90 -3.59
N CYS A 26 8.89 -1.41 -3.97
CA CYS A 26 8.42 -1.56 -5.35
C CYS A 26 7.71 -0.33 -5.97
N SER A 27 7.44 0.74 -5.19
CA SER A 27 6.80 1.96 -5.73
C SER A 27 7.84 2.85 -6.43
N ASN A 28 8.29 2.44 -7.62
CA ASN A 28 9.17 3.25 -8.46
C ASN A 28 8.39 4.32 -9.25
N PRO A 29 9.05 5.39 -9.71
CA PRO A 29 8.41 6.50 -10.41
C PRO A 29 7.58 6.10 -11.62
N GLU A 30 8.09 5.19 -12.46
CA GLU A 30 7.45 4.73 -13.68
C GLU A 30 6.13 4.00 -13.39
N LEU A 31 6.11 3.15 -12.35
CA LEU A 31 4.90 2.46 -11.91
C LEU A 31 3.84 3.45 -11.41
N VAL A 32 4.24 4.40 -10.56
CA VAL A 32 3.33 5.45 -10.05
C VAL A 32 2.70 6.23 -11.21
N ALA A 33 3.52 6.66 -12.17
CA ALA A 33 3.05 7.41 -13.33
C ALA A 33 2.16 6.56 -14.25
N ALA A 34 2.52 5.30 -14.51
CA ALA A 34 1.77 4.41 -15.40
C ALA A 34 0.34 4.17 -14.89
N VAL A 35 0.16 3.90 -13.59
CA VAL A 35 -1.18 3.70 -13.00
C VAL A 35 -2.01 4.98 -13.09
N SER A 36 -1.41 6.15 -12.85
CA SER A 36 -2.09 7.43 -12.97
C SER A 36 -2.49 7.71 -14.44
N ASN A 37 -1.62 7.44 -15.40
CA ASN A 37 -1.90 7.57 -16.84
C ASN A 37 -3.01 6.62 -17.31
N ALA A 38 -3.09 5.42 -16.73
CA ALA A 38 -4.14 4.45 -17.01
C ALA A 38 -5.51 4.83 -16.40
N GLY A 39 -5.59 5.91 -15.64
CA GLY A 39 -6.84 6.46 -15.08
C GLY A 39 -7.14 6.08 -13.62
N GLY A 40 -6.24 5.37 -12.95
CA GLY A 40 -6.24 5.18 -11.51
C GLY A 40 -5.41 6.23 -10.78
N ILE A 41 -4.84 5.87 -9.64
CA ILE A 41 -3.88 6.71 -8.92
C ILE A 41 -2.71 5.88 -8.40
N GLY A 42 -1.49 6.28 -8.76
CA GLY A 42 -0.25 5.75 -8.19
C GLY A 42 0.12 6.48 -6.91
N ILE A 43 0.58 5.71 -5.92
CA ILE A 43 0.97 6.25 -4.61
C ILE A 43 2.48 6.18 -4.43
N ILE A 44 3.08 7.34 -4.23
CA ILE A 44 4.49 7.46 -3.87
C ILE A 44 4.71 6.86 -2.49
N GLN A 45 5.67 5.95 -2.38
CA GLN A 45 6.20 5.52 -1.10
C GLN A 45 7.54 6.26 -0.86
N PRO A 46 7.56 7.32 -0.05
CA PRO A 46 8.68 8.26 -0.04
C PRO A 46 10.00 7.64 0.44
N ILE A 47 9.94 6.61 1.32
CA ILE A 47 11.14 5.88 1.75
C ILE A 47 11.71 5.05 0.59
N ALA A 48 10.86 4.43 -0.25
CA ALA A 48 11.31 3.72 -1.44
C ALA A 48 11.91 4.70 -2.46
N LEU A 49 11.21 5.79 -2.76
CA LEU A 49 11.65 6.80 -3.71
C LEU A 49 13.04 7.35 -3.33
N THR A 50 13.27 7.65 -2.05
CA THR A 50 14.52 8.28 -1.61
C THR A 50 15.65 7.28 -1.33
N TYR A 51 15.38 6.17 -0.63
CA TYR A 51 16.45 5.28 -0.17
C TYR A 51 16.68 4.05 -1.05
N VAL A 52 15.71 3.68 -1.88
CA VAL A 52 15.84 2.56 -2.81
C VAL A 52 16.16 3.07 -4.20
N HIS A 53 15.35 4.02 -4.69
CA HIS A 53 15.50 4.57 -6.05
C HIS A 53 16.46 5.75 -6.12
N GLY A 54 16.95 6.28 -4.98
CA GLY A 54 18.07 7.23 -4.90
C GLY A 54 17.73 8.68 -5.25
N TYR A 55 16.46 9.04 -5.34
CA TYR A 55 16.04 10.41 -5.61
C TYR A 55 16.04 11.28 -4.33
N ASP A 56 16.34 12.56 -4.47
CA ASP A 56 15.74 13.54 -3.56
C ASP A 56 14.22 13.53 -3.75
N LEU A 57 13.45 13.81 -2.68
CA LEU A 57 12.00 13.69 -2.77
C LEU A 57 11.40 14.66 -3.80
N ALA A 58 11.86 15.90 -3.83
CA ALA A 58 11.36 16.92 -4.76
C ALA A 58 11.69 16.54 -6.20
N GLU A 59 12.92 16.13 -6.47
CA GLU A 59 13.38 15.67 -7.78
C GLU A 59 12.61 14.42 -8.24
N GLY A 60 12.40 13.46 -7.33
CA GLY A 60 11.64 12.25 -7.63
C GLY A 60 10.17 12.53 -7.97
N ILE A 61 9.52 13.47 -7.27
CA ILE A 61 8.15 13.92 -7.62
C ILE A 61 8.15 14.64 -8.97
N ASP A 62 9.13 15.51 -9.25
CA ASP A 62 9.25 16.18 -10.54
C ASP A 62 9.46 15.18 -11.67
N TYR A 63 10.27 14.15 -11.46
CA TYR A 63 10.44 13.08 -12.42
C TYR A 63 9.12 12.33 -12.67
N ILE A 64 8.38 11.93 -11.63
CA ILE A 64 7.05 11.33 -11.81
C ILE A 64 6.12 12.26 -12.60
N LYS A 65 6.13 13.55 -12.30
CA LYS A 65 5.30 14.55 -12.99
C LYS A 65 5.75 14.83 -14.43
N SER A 66 6.99 14.53 -14.78
CA SER A 66 7.43 14.54 -16.17
C SER A 66 6.87 13.36 -16.98
N LEU A 67 6.51 12.25 -16.32
CA LEU A 67 5.91 11.06 -16.93
C LEU A 67 4.37 11.10 -16.95
N THR A 68 3.73 11.93 -16.10
CA THR A 68 2.27 12.03 -16.01
C THR A 68 1.81 13.42 -15.57
N ASN A 69 0.71 13.89 -16.15
CA ASN A 69 -0.02 15.08 -15.70
C ASN A 69 -1.26 14.74 -14.86
N LYS A 70 -1.46 13.44 -14.55
CA LYS A 70 -2.61 12.94 -13.79
C LYS A 70 -2.36 13.02 -12.29
N PRO A 71 -3.42 12.94 -11.46
CA PRO A 71 -3.28 12.91 -10.00
C PRO A 71 -2.35 11.79 -9.52
N ILE A 72 -1.52 12.11 -8.55
CA ILE A 72 -0.68 11.18 -7.81
C ILE A 72 -0.90 11.37 -6.30
N GLY A 73 -0.69 10.32 -5.53
CA GLY A 73 -0.76 10.37 -4.07
C GLY A 73 0.57 10.07 -3.40
N MET A 74 0.64 10.26 -2.08
CA MET A 74 1.82 9.92 -1.29
C MET A 74 1.43 9.27 0.04
N ASN A 75 2.19 8.25 0.44
CA ASN A 75 2.04 7.59 1.74
C ASN A 75 2.85 8.31 2.82
N LEU A 76 2.26 8.43 4.02
CA LEU A 76 2.91 8.95 5.21
C LEU A 76 2.73 7.99 6.39
N LEU A 77 3.83 7.47 6.90
CA LEU A 77 3.82 6.63 8.10
C LEU A 77 3.87 7.52 9.35
N ILE A 78 2.87 7.39 10.23
CA ILE A 78 2.79 8.19 11.44
C ILE A 78 3.46 7.46 12.60
N GLU A 79 4.73 7.81 12.86
CA GLU A 79 5.53 7.22 13.91
C GLU A 79 5.79 8.26 15.02
N LYS A 80 5.35 7.94 16.25
CA LYS A 80 5.46 8.88 17.40
C LYS A 80 6.81 8.81 18.13
N ASN A 81 7.58 7.73 17.93
CA ASN A 81 8.72 7.42 18.78
C ASN A 81 10.02 8.08 18.34
N SER A 82 10.05 8.76 17.20
CA SER A 82 11.23 9.44 16.67
C SER A 82 10.89 10.85 16.20
N LYS A 83 11.30 11.86 16.96
CA LYS A 83 11.14 13.27 16.57
C LYS A 83 11.77 13.55 15.21
N LYS A 84 12.96 12.97 14.93
CA LYS A 84 13.66 13.12 13.65
C LYS A 84 12.86 12.54 12.50
N TYR A 85 12.27 11.36 12.70
CA TYR A 85 11.43 10.74 11.68
C TYR A 85 10.14 11.54 11.45
N HIS A 86 9.49 11.98 12.53
CA HIS A 86 8.31 12.84 12.44
C HIS A 86 8.60 14.12 11.65
N GLN A 87 9.67 14.84 12.00
CA GLN A 87 10.06 16.06 11.27
C GLN A 87 10.27 15.78 9.79
N LYS A 88 10.95 14.68 9.46
CA LYS A 88 11.14 14.27 8.08
C LYS A 88 9.83 14.04 7.32
N MET A 89 8.82 13.42 7.97
CA MET A 89 7.50 13.23 7.34
C MET A 89 6.79 14.57 7.14
N VAL A 90 6.96 15.51 8.05
CA VAL A 90 6.42 16.89 7.92
C VAL A 90 7.08 17.58 6.73
N ASP A 91 8.41 17.59 6.65
CA ASP A 91 9.16 18.23 5.56
C ASP A 91 8.79 17.61 4.19
N TRP A 92 8.67 16.29 4.14
CA TRP A 92 8.27 15.58 2.93
C TRP A 92 6.83 15.86 2.52
N MET A 93 5.93 16.03 3.48
CA MET A 93 4.57 16.42 3.18
C MET A 93 4.49 17.85 2.62
N ASP A 94 5.31 18.79 3.13
CA ASP A 94 5.39 20.16 2.62
C ASP A 94 5.84 20.15 1.16
N ILE A 95 6.91 19.44 0.84
CA ILE A 95 7.38 19.25 -0.54
C ILE A 95 6.28 18.66 -1.43
N ALA A 96 5.59 17.62 -0.96
CA ALA A 96 4.54 16.96 -1.74
C ALA A 96 3.34 17.91 -2.01
N ILE A 97 2.92 18.70 -1.03
CA ILE A 97 1.87 19.71 -1.18
C ILE A 97 2.30 20.77 -2.20
N GLU A 98 3.50 21.31 -2.08
CA GLU A 98 4.06 22.30 -3.03
C GLU A 98 4.08 21.74 -4.46
N LYS A 99 4.41 20.47 -4.61
CA LYS A 99 4.39 19.75 -5.90
C LYS A 99 2.98 19.33 -6.35
N GLY A 100 1.93 19.67 -5.62
CA GLY A 100 0.53 19.46 -6.01
C GLY A 100 0.02 18.03 -5.80
N VAL A 101 0.59 17.27 -4.88
CA VAL A 101 0.02 16.00 -4.42
C VAL A 101 -1.27 16.27 -3.65
N LYS A 102 -2.37 15.58 -4.02
CA LYS A 102 -3.71 15.82 -3.47
C LYS A 102 -4.28 14.66 -2.66
N LEU A 103 -3.64 13.52 -2.63
CA LEU A 103 -4.04 12.38 -1.81
C LEU A 103 -2.90 11.95 -0.91
N PHE A 104 -3.14 11.95 0.39
CA PHE A 104 -2.23 11.38 1.38
C PHE A 104 -2.84 10.12 1.98
N ILE A 105 -2.11 9.02 1.91
CA ILE A 105 -2.47 7.78 2.60
C ILE A 105 -1.66 7.69 3.88
N THR A 106 -2.33 7.58 5.02
CA THR A 106 -1.67 7.50 6.33
C THR A 106 -1.86 6.13 6.97
N SER A 107 -0.87 5.68 7.72
CA SER A 107 -0.95 4.43 8.48
C SER A 107 -0.24 4.55 9.82
N LEU A 108 -0.55 3.64 10.75
CA LEU A 108 -0.05 3.51 12.11
C LEU A 108 -0.69 4.49 13.11
N GLY A 109 -0.11 5.66 13.34
CA GLY A 109 -0.54 6.61 14.38
C GLY A 109 -1.79 7.43 14.01
N LYS A 110 -2.24 8.29 14.92
CA LYS A 110 -3.37 9.20 14.68
C LYS A 110 -2.96 10.34 13.72
N PRO A 111 -3.70 10.59 12.62
CA PRO A 111 -3.27 11.48 11.53
C PRO A 111 -3.61 12.98 11.72
N ASP A 112 -3.82 13.47 12.95
CA ASP A 112 -4.29 14.84 13.21
C ASP A 112 -3.50 15.93 12.46
N TRP A 113 -2.17 15.86 12.51
CA TRP A 113 -1.31 16.85 11.89
C TRP A 113 -1.32 16.76 10.36
N VAL A 114 -1.46 15.53 9.81
CA VAL A 114 -1.55 15.32 8.36
C VAL A 114 -2.86 15.89 7.84
N VAL A 115 -3.98 15.57 8.49
CA VAL A 115 -5.31 16.09 8.13
C VAL A 115 -5.31 17.61 8.12
N LYS A 116 -4.81 18.25 9.18
CA LYS A 116 -4.75 19.71 9.27
C LYS A 116 -3.97 20.34 8.12
N LYS A 117 -2.80 19.77 7.76
CA LYS A 117 -1.95 20.29 6.67
C LYS A 117 -2.58 20.03 5.30
N ALA A 118 -3.09 18.82 5.07
CA ALA A 118 -3.71 18.43 3.82
C ALA A 118 -4.93 19.28 3.50
N HIS A 119 -5.85 19.44 4.46
CA HIS A 119 -7.05 20.25 4.27
C HIS A 119 -6.73 21.73 4.02
N ALA A 120 -5.73 22.29 4.70
CA ALA A 120 -5.28 23.66 4.43
C ALA A 120 -4.75 23.84 2.99
N ALA A 121 -4.30 22.78 2.35
CA ALA A 121 -3.82 22.76 0.96
C ALA A 121 -4.87 22.24 -0.05
N GLY A 122 -6.10 21.97 0.38
CA GLY A 122 -7.14 21.38 -0.48
C GLY A 122 -6.86 19.95 -0.92
N ALA A 123 -6.10 19.19 -0.10
CA ALA A 123 -5.77 17.80 -0.32
C ALA A 123 -6.59 16.89 0.62
N TYR A 124 -6.68 15.61 0.28
CA TYR A 124 -7.47 14.60 0.98
C TYR A 124 -6.57 13.61 1.74
N VAL A 125 -7.10 13.08 2.85
CA VAL A 125 -6.40 12.10 3.69
C VAL A 125 -7.24 10.84 3.84
N TYR A 126 -6.68 9.72 3.44
CA TYR A 126 -7.24 8.39 3.67
C TYR A 126 -6.34 7.62 4.65
N HIS A 127 -6.95 6.84 5.55
CA HIS A 127 -6.20 6.16 6.60
C HIS A 127 -6.38 4.64 6.54
N ASP A 128 -5.25 3.91 6.60
CA ASP A 128 -5.24 2.45 6.69
C ASP A 128 -5.80 1.99 8.03
N ALA A 129 -6.86 1.20 7.99
CA ALA A 129 -7.52 0.64 9.16
C ALA A 129 -7.67 -0.88 9.03
N THR A 130 -7.14 -1.61 9.99
CA THR A 130 -7.26 -3.07 10.10
C THR A 130 -8.39 -3.51 11.02
N GLU A 131 -8.94 -2.58 11.82
CA GLU A 131 -10.00 -2.80 12.81
C GLU A 131 -10.76 -1.49 13.07
N SER A 132 -12.01 -1.60 13.47
CA SER A 132 -12.90 -0.46 13.79
C SER A 132 -12.30 0.52 14.80
N LYS A 133 -11.58 0.02 15.83
CA LYS A 133 -10.97 0.89 16.87
C LYS A 133 -9.90 1.85 16.31
N TRP A 134 -9.19 1.45 15.25
CA TRP A 134 -8.20 2.32 14.60
C TRP A 134 -8.88 3.29 13.65
N ALA A 135 -9.91 2.82 12.94
CA ALA A 135 -10.75 3.67 12.10
C ALA A 135 -11.39 4.81 12.91
N GLN A 136 -11.94 4.51 14.09
CA GLN A 136 -12.52 5.51 14.98
C GLN A 136 -11.54 6.67 15.27
N LYS A 137 -10.27 6.34 15.60
CA LYS A 137 -9.25 7.37 15.87
C LYS A 137 -8.90 8.21 14.65
N ALA A 138 -8.94 7.62 13.46
CA ALA A 138 -8.71 8.33 12.23
C ALA A 138 -9.89 9.26 11.88
N VAL A 139 -11.11 8.80 12.06
CA VAL A 139 -12.35 9.59 11.91
C VAL A 139 -12.36 10.78 12.86
N GLU A 140 -12.01 10.58 14.13
CA GLU A 140 -11.85 11.66 15.11
C GLU A 140 -10.75 12.67 14.74
N ALA A 141 -9.78 12.28 13.94
CA ALA A 141 -8.78 13.19 13.38
C ALA A 141 -9.27 13.93 12.13
N GLY A 142 -10.44 13.57 11.57
CA GLY A 142 -11.06 14.23 10.43
C GLY A 142 -10.59 13.72 9.06
N VAL A 143 -10.22 12.45 8.92
CA VAL A 143 -9.86 11.88 7.62
C VAL A 143 -11.04 11.87 6.65
N ASP A 144 -10.76 11.91 5.36
CA ASP A 144 -11.77 11.96 4.29
C ASP A 144 -12.26 10.57 3.87
N GLY A 145 -11.54 9.52 4.25
CA GLY A 145 -11.91 8.14 3.98
C GLY A 145 -11.03 7.13 4.70
N LEU A 146 -11.44 5.87 4.63
CA LEU A 146 -10.80 4.72 5.27
C LEU A 146 -10.33 3.71 4.23
N ILE A 147 -9.17 3.11 4.47
CA ILE A 147 -8.68 1.99 3.68
C ILE A 147 -8.77 0.74 4.55
N ALA A 148 -9.68 -0.15 4.19
CA ALA A 148 -9.93 -1.41 4.88
C ALA A 148 -8.84 -2.43 4.53
N VAL A 149 -7.81 -2.50 5.34
CA VAL A 149 -6.69 -3.45 5.17
C VAL A 149 -7.09 -4.78 5.80
N ASN A 150 -7.56 -5.72 4.99
CA ASN A 150 -8.10 -7.01 5.43
C ASN A 150 -7.01 -8.09 5.59
N ASP A 151 -7.42 -9.31 5.98
CA ASP A 151 -6.56 -10.47 6.23
C ASP A 151 -5.92 -11.08 4.96
N ARG A 152 -6.30 -10.61 3.77
CA ARG A 152 -5.75 -11.05 2.48
C ARG A 152 -4.71 -10.08 1.92
N ALA A 153 -4.44 -8.97 2.63
CA ALA A 153 -3.48 -7.96 2.19
C ALA A 153 -2.03 -8.45 2.23
N GLY A 154 -1.18 -7.90 1.39
CA GLY A 154 0.28 -8.02 1.48
C GLY A 154 0.85 -7.06 2.52
N GLY A 155 2.06 -7.31 2.98
CA GLY A 155 2.69 -6.46 3.99
C GLY A 155 2.00 -6.59 5.36
N HIS A 156 1.75 -5.49 6.05
CA HIS A 156 1.09 -5.47 7.36
C HIS A 156 -0.42 -5.66 7.20
N ALA A 157 -0.84 -6.90 6.98
CA ALA A 157 -2.25 -7.27 6.86
C ALA A 157 -3.01 -7.15 8.18
N GLY A 158 -4.33 -6.96 8.08
CA GLY A 158 -5.26 -7.12 9.19
C GLY A 158 -5.52 -8.59 9.54
N SER A 159 -6.39 -8.81 10.50
CA SER A 159 -6.89 -10.15 10.88
C SER A 159 -8.38 -10.33 10.57
N THR A 160 -9.06 -9.26 10.18
CA THR A 160 -10.49 -9.25 9.87
C THR A 160 -10.69 -9.54 8.40
N ASN A 161 -11.61 -10.43 8.08
CA ASN A 161 -11.92 -10.75 6.70
C ASN A 161 -12.57 -9.55 5.97
N TYR A 162 -12.52 -9.62 4.68
CA TYR A 162 -13.00 -8.63 3.72
C TYR A 162 -14.44 -8.13 4.00
N ASP A 163 -15.41 -9.05 4.22
CA ASP A 163 -16.82 -8.69 4.41
C ASP A 163 -17.06 -8.02 5.76
N ASN A 164 -16.53 -8.61 6.83
CA ASN A 164 -16.70 -8.10 8.18
C ASN A 164 -16.05 -6.74 8.37
N LEU A 165 -14.84 -6.54 7.80
CA LEU A 165 -14.16 -5.26 7.91
C LEU A 165 -14.93 -4.14 7.20
N PHE A 166 -15.55 -4.43 6.03
CA PHE A 166 -16.42 -3.46 5.39
C PHE A 166 -17.62 -3.08 6.27
N GLU A 167 -18.31 -4.08 6.82
CA GLU A 167 -19.46 -3.86 7.70
C GLU A 167 -19.11 -3.05 8.95
N GLU A 168 -17.90 -3.23 9.48
CA GLU A 168 -17.40 -2.45 10.60
C GLU A 168 -17.10 -0.99 10.22
N LEU A 169 -16.47 -0.77 9.03
CA LEU A 169 -15.98 0.55 8.65
C LEU A 169 -17.04 1.43 7.99
N LYS A 170 -17.99 0.88 7.26
CA LYS A 170 -19.08 1.66 6.63
C LYS A 170 -19.91 2.46 7.62
N LYS A 171 -19.94 2.05 8.91
CA LYS A 171 -20.70 2.72 9.98
C LYS A 171 -20.21 4.14 10.24
N PHE A 172 -18.99 4.47 9.85
CA PHE A 172 -18.45 5.80 10.00
C PHE A 172 -18.94 6.80 8.94
N GLY A 173 -19.68 6.33 7.92
CA GLY A 173 -20.26 7.20 6.88
C GLY A 173 -19.26 7.82 5.90
N LEU A 174 -18.00 7.39 5.92
CA LEU A 174 -16.94 7.82 5.02
C LEU A 174 -16.75 6.83 3.87
N PRO A 175 -16.15 7.26 2.74
CA PRO A 175 -15.69 6.34 1.70
C PRO A 175 -14.78 5.26 2.28
N VAL A 176 -15.06 4.00 1.94
CA VAL A 176 -14.23 2.86 2.33
C VAL A 176 -13.60 2.25 1.09
N ILE A 177 -12.28 2.08 1.11
CA ILE A 177 -11.46 1.48 0.06
C ILE A 177 -11.09 0.06 0.46
N CYS A 178 -11.24 -0.91 -0.44
CA CYS A 178 -10.81 -2.28 -0.18
C CYS A 178 -9.31 -2.44 -0.40
N ALA A 179 -8.58 -2.95 0.59
CA ALA A 179 -7.15 -3.29 0.45
C ALA A 179 -6.90 -4.73 0.89
N GLY A 180 -6.54 -5.57 -0.07
CA GLY A 180 -6.20 -6.99 0.13
C GLY A 180 -7.11 -7.95 -0.62
N GLY A 181 -6.47 -8.94 -1.26
CA GLY A 181 -7.15 -10.03 -1.97
C GLY A 181 -7.65 -9.72 -3.38
N ILE A 182 -7.51 -8.50 -3.87
CA ILE A 182 -7.98 -8.09 -5.21
C ILE A 182 -6.81 -8.06 -6.20
N SER A 183 -6.97 -8.75 -7.35
CA SER A 183 -5.99 -8.76 -8.44
C SER A 183 -6.61 -8.92 -9.84
N ASP A 184 -7.90 -9.21 -9.92
CA ASP A 184 -8.63 -9.46 -11.15
C ASP A 184 -9.95 -8.68 -11.23
N ARG A 185 -10.59 -8.75 -12.40
CA ARG A 185 -11.87 -8.07 -12.69
C ARG A 185 -13.01 -8.53 -11.80
N GLU A 186 -13.06 -9.81 -11.49
CA GLU A 186 -14.18 -10.35 -10.70
C GLU A 186 -14.12 -9.85 -9.27
N GLY A 187 -12.96 -9.96 -8.61
CA GLY A 187 -12.74 -9.42 -7.27
C GLY A 187 -12.96 -7.90 -7.21
N TYR A 188 -12.52 -7.17 -8.24
CA TYR A 188 -12.76 -5.73 -8.36
C TYR A 188 -14.26 -5.40 -8.41
N LYS A 189 -15.01 -6.06 -9.29
CA LYS A 189 -16.48 -5.85 -9.41
C LYS A 189 -17.22 -6.23 -8.14
N GLN A 190 -16.81 -7.33 -7.50
CA GLN A 190 -17.39 -7.77 -6.24
C GLN A 190 -17.17 -6.72 -5.13
N ALA A 191 -15.98 -6.13 -5.03
CA ALA A 191 -15.69 -5.07 -4.07
C ALA A 191 -16.62 -3.85 -4.27
N LEU A 192 -16.74 -3.38 -5.50
CA LEU A 192 -17.64 -2.25 -5.80
C LEU A 192 -19.11 -2.59 -5.55
N LYS A 193 -19.55 -3.81 -5.89
CA LYS A 193 -20.93 -4.28 -5.64
C LYS A 193 -21.23 -4.34 -4.14
N GLN A 194 -20.27 -4.68 -3.29
CA GLN A 194 -20.42 -4.70 -1.84
C GLN A 194 -20.56 -3.29 -1.25
N GLY A 195 -20.10 -2.26 -1.97
CA GLY A 195 -20.18 -0.86 -1.53
C GLY A 195 -18.84 -0.19 -1.27
N TYR A 196 -17.74 -0.88 -1.47
CA TYR A 196 -16.44 -0.23 -1.48
C TYR A 196 -16.37 0.81 -2.58
N GLN A 197 -15.78 1.96 -2.31
CA GLN A 197 -15.71 3.06 -3.28
C GLN A 197 -14.50 2.97 -4.22
N ALA A 198 -13.48 2.19 -3.84
CA ALA A 198 -12.33 1.88 -4.67
C ALA A 198 -11.63 0.61 -4.15
N VAL A 199 -10.65 0.15 -4.91
CA VAL A 199 -9.73 -0.92 -4.48
C VAL A 199 -8.30 -0.42 -4.44
N GLN A 200 -7.54 -0.83 -3.42
CA GLN A 200 -6.10 -0.63 -3.34
C GLN A 200 -5.39 -1.96 -3.54
N MET A 201 -4.55 -2.03 -4.56
CA MET A 201 -3.80 -3.22 -4.92
C MET A 201 -2.30 -2.97 -4.81
N GLY A 202 -1.58 -3.95 -4.25
CA GLY A 202 -0.12 -3.95 -4.20
C GLY A 202 0.44 -5.07 -5.08
N THR A 203 0.21 -6.32 -4.68
CA THR A 203 0.81 -7.52 -5.28
C THR A 203 0.60 -7.59 -6.80
N ARG A 204 -0.60 -7.25 -7.31
CA ARG A 204 -0.87 -7.22 -8.75
C ARG A 204 0.06 -6.24 -9.48
N PHE A 205 0.27 -5.06 -8.90
CA PHE A 205 1.12 -4.04 -9.51
C PHE A 205 2.63 -4.31 -9.34
N ILE A 206 3.05 -5.16 -8.37
CA ILE A 206 4.44 -5.64 -8.34
C ILE A 206 4.73 -6.54 -9.56
N ALA A 207 3.76 -7.36 -9.97
CA ALA A 207 3.86 -8.22 -11.14
C ALA A 207 3.46 -7.46 -12.43
N THR A 208 4.09 -6.29 -12.66
CA THR A 208 3.92 -5.48 -13.88
C THR A 208 5.24 -5.21 -14.57
N GLU A 209 5.19 -4.87 -15.86
CA GLU A 209 6.36 -4.50 -16.64
C GLU A 209 7.01 -3.24 -16.08
N GLU A 210 6.22 -2.25 -15.67
CA GLU A 210 6.66 -0.94 -15.17
C GLU A 210 7.25 -0.99 -13.75
N CYS A 211 6.95 -2.03 -12.97
CA CYS A 211 7.56 -2.21 -11.66
C CYS A 211 9.01 -2.67 -11.81
N THR A 212 9.94 -2.02 -11.08
CA THR A 212 11.38 -2.37 -11.08
C THR A 212 11.75 -3.52 -10.14
N ALA A 213 10.76 -4.22 -9.57
CA ALA A 213 11.01 -5.46 -8.84
C ALA A 213 11.73 -6.48 -9.75
N SER A 214 12.62 -7.29 -9.17
CA SER A 214 13.35 -8.30 -9.94
C SER A 214 12.41 -9.32 -10.61
N ASP A 215 12.83 -9.87 -11.74
CA ASP A 215 12.08 -10.92 -12.42
C ASP A 215 11.82 -12.12 -11.50
N ALA A 216 12.78 -12.46 -10.64
CA ALA A 216 12.60 -13.53 -9.66
C ALA A 216 11.45 -13.24 -8.69
N TYR A 217 11.27 -11.99 -8.26
CA TYR A 217 10.15 -11.61 -7.40
C TYR A 217 8.81 -11.64 -8.15
N LYS A 218 8.79 -11.09 -9.37
CA LYS A 218 7.58 -11.13 -10.23
C LYS A 218 7.16 -12.56 -10.52
N GLN A 219 8.11 -13.43 -10.87
CA GLN A 219 7.84 -14.86 -11.13
C GLN A 219 7.42 -15.61 -9.87
N ALA A 220 7.97 -15.24 -8.70
CA ALA A 220 7.51 -15.84 -7.44
C ALA A 220 6.05 -15.47 -7.13
N ILE A 221 5.62 -14.25 -7.47
CA ILE A 221 4.20 -13.84 -7.36
C ILE A 221 3.33 -14.67 -8.32
N VAL A 222 3.75 -14.80 -9.58
CA VAL A 222 3.01 -15.55 -10.62
C VAL A 222 2.88 -17.04 -10.27
N ASN A 223 3.91 -17.61 -9.66
CA ASN A 223 3.93 -19.03 -9.31
C ASN A 223 3.28 -19.34 -7.95
N ALA A 224 3.08 -18.34 -7.09
CA ALA A 224 2.54 -18.54 -5.75
C ALA A 224 1.03 -18.77 -5.78
N LYS A 225 0.56 -19.58 -4.82
CA LYS A 225 -0.85 -19.77 -4.49
C LYS A 225 -1.17 -19.13 -3.14
N GLU A 226 -2.46 -18.95 -2.84
CA GLU A 226 -2.89 -18.37 -1.56
C GLU A 226 -2.24 -19.04 -0.34
N ASN A 227 -2.10 -20.38 -0.37
CA ASN A 227 -1.48 -21.15 0.70
C ASN A 227 0.04 -20.93 0.84
N ASP A 228 0.68 -20.35 -0.15
CA ASP A 228 2.10 -19.97 -0.09
C ASP A 228 2.32 -18.63 0.61
N ILE A 229 1.24 -17.92 0.95
CA ILE A 229 1.33 -16.66 1.68
C ILE A 229 1.26 -16.92 3.17
N VAL A 230 2.32 -16.53 3.87
CA VAL A 230 2.47 -16.75 5.32
C VAL A 230 2.73 -15.42 6.05
N LEU A 231 2.34 -15.37 7.32
CA LEU A 231 2.64 -14.25 8.20
C LEU A 231 3.94 -14.49 8.96
N THR A 232 4.88 -13.57 8.85
CA THR A 232 6.14 -13.62 9.62
C THR A 232 6.33 -12.37 10.48
N GLU A 233 6.76 -12.57 11.73
CA GLU A 233 7.13 -11.50 12.66
C GLU A 233 8.66 -11.24 12.66
N ARG A 234 9.42 -11.99 11.85
CA ARG A 234 10.89 -11.96 11.85
C ARG A 234 11.49 -10.73 11.17
N ILE A 235 10.69 -9.94 10.44
CA ILE A 235 11.14 -8.77 9.68
C ILE A 235 11.11 -7.51 10.53
N THR A 236 9.92 -7.20 11.08
CA THR A 236 9.67 -5.92 11.80
C THR A 236 9.26 -6.13 13.25
N GLY A 237 9.09 -7.39 13.68
CA GLY A 237 8.49 -7.73 14.98
C GLY A 237 6.97 -7.51 15.02
N ILE A 238 6.36 -7.32 13.86
CA ILE A 238 4.91 -7.26 13.63
C ILE A 238 4.62 -8.23 12.47
N PRO A 239 3.48 -8.94 12.47
CA PRO A 239 3.12 -9.84 11.37
C PRO A 239 3.13 -9.12 10.02
N VAL A 240 3.83 -9.70 9.05
CA VAL A 240 3.92 -9.24 7.66
C VAL A 240 3.63 -10.42 6.74
N SER A 241 2.73 -10.24 5.78
CA SER A 241 2.41 -11.24 4.74
C SER A 241 3.52 -11.30 3.70
N VAL A 242 4.08 -12.49 3.50
CA VAL A 242 5.18 -12.76 2.56
C VAL A 242 4.96 -14.08 1.84
N ILE A 243 5.62 -14.27 0.70
CA ILE A 243 5.71 -15.58 0.03
C ILE A 243 6.59 -16.50 0.88
N ASN A 244 6.14 -17.72 1.13
CA ASN A 244 6.83 -18.75 1.92
C ASN A 244 8.02 -19.37 1.15
N THR A 245 9.02 -18.56 0.85
CA THR A 245 10.24 -18.99 0.16
C THR A 245 11.09 -19.93 1.03
N PRO A 246 12.02 -20.71 0.45
CA PRO A 246 12.97 -21.52 1.23
C PRO A 246 13.74 -20.70 2.27
N TYR A 247 14.00 -19.43 1.99
CA TYR A 247 14.63 -18.50 2.95
C TYR A 247 13.72 -18.23 4.15
N ILE A 248 12.42 -17.93 3.93
CA ILE A 248 11.44 -17.72 4.99
C ILE A 248 11.28 -18.97 5.85
N GLN A 249 11.18 -20.15 5.21
CA GLN A 249 11.10 -21.44 5.90
C GLN A 249 12.30 -21.66 6.83
N LYS A 250 13.51 -21.36 6.35
CA LYS A 250 14.74 -21.47 7.14
C LYS A 250 14.81 -20.47 8.31
N GLN A 251 14.32 -19.25 8.13
CA GLN A 251 14.29 -18.23 9.19
C GLN A 251 13.21 -18.51 10.24
N GLY A 252 12.16 -19.24 9.87
CA GLY A 252 10.96 -19.44 10.65
C GLY A 252 10.05 -18.21 10.67
N LEU A 253 8.81 -18.42 11.07
CA LEU A 253 7.77 -17.37 11.02
C LEU A 253 7.70 -16.52 12.29
N LYS A 254 8.12 -17.07 13.43
CA LYS A 254 8.00 -16.42 14.74
C LYS A 254 9.39 -16.07 15.31
N PRO A 255 9.50 -14.98 16.06
CA PRO A 255 10.70 -14.65 16.81
C PRO A 255 11.07 -15.78 17.77
N ASN A 256 12.36 -15.97 18.06
CA ASN A 256 12.81 -16.89 19.08
C ASN A 256 12.37 -16.43 20.49
N ILE A 257 12.55 -17.28 21.50
CA ILE A 257 12.07 -17.02 22.89
C ILE A 257 12.62 -15.68 23.42
N LEU A 258 13.90 -15.39 23.21
CA LEU A 258 14.54 -14.17 23.66
C LEU A 258 14.01 -12.93 22.90
N GLU A 259 13.92 -13.01 21.59
CA GLU A 259 13.37 -11.93 20.74
C GLU A 259 11.91 -11.65 21.14
N ARG A 260 11.10 -12.69 21.37
CA ARG A 260 9.71 -12.56 21.80
C ARG A 260 9.60 -11.90 23.19
N TRP A 261 10.46 -12.29 24.13
CA TRP A 261 10.53 -11.67 25.44
C TRP A 261 10.84 -10.17 25.32
N MET A 262 11.83 -9.80 24.49
CA MET A 262 12.20 -8.39 24.22
C MET A 262 11.05 -7.63 23.55
N LEU A 263 10.36 -8.22 22.58
CA LEU A 263 9.23 -7.60 21.88
C LEU A 263 8.01 -7.38 22.79
N ASN A 264 7.83 -8.23 23.79
CA ASN A 264 6.75 -8.09 24.79
C ASN A 264 7.09 -7.11 25.91
N ASN A 265 8.36 -6.75 26.08
CA ASN A 265 8.80 -5.80 27.11
C ASN A 265 8.62 -4.36 26.61
N PRO A 266 7.80 -3.49 27.27
CA PRO A 266 7.53 -2.13 26.82
C PRO A 266 8.79 -1.27 26.61
N LYS A 267 9.84 -1.49 27.45
CA LYS A 267 11.11 -0.74 27.37
C LYS A 267 12.06 -1.24 26.28
N MET A 268 11.99 -2.54 25.95
CA MET A 268 12.91 -3.18 24.98
C MET A 268 12.28 -3.36 23.59
N LYS A 269 10.97 -3.30 23.49
CA LYS A 269 10.20 -3.51 22.27
C LYS A 269 10.70 -2.67 21.07
N TYR A 270 10.92 -1.38 21.28
CA TYR A 270 11.35 -0.49 20.22
C TYR A 270 12.79 -0.77 19.80
N PHE A 271 13.68 -1.05 20.76
CA PHE A 271 15.06 -1.44 20.47
C PHE A 271 15.13 -2.72 19.64
N MET A 272 14.34 -3.75 20.03
CA MET A 272 14.31 -5.00 19.27
C MET A 272 13.74 -4.83 17.87
N ARG A 273 12.67 -4.05 17.70
CA ARG A 273 12.11 -3.71 16.38
C ARG A 273 13.13 -2.99 15.50
N THR A 274 13.89 -2.06 16.07
CA THR A 274 14.97 -1.37 15.36
C THR A 274 16.05 -2.36 14.90
N ILE A 275 16.45 -3.32 15.75
CA ILE A 275 17.41 -4.36 15.38
C ILE A 275 16.88 -5.23 14.23
N LEU A 276 15.62 -5.68 14.32
CA LEU A 276 15.00 -6.48 13.26
C LEU A 276 14.92 -5.69 11.95
N LEU A 277 14.49 -4.44 12.01
CA LEU A 277 14.45 -3.54 10.85
C LEU A 277 15.82 -3.33 10.24
N LEU A 278 16.85 -3.05 11.05
CA LEU A 278 18.21 -2.88 10.56
C LEU A 278 18.80 -4.16 9.96
N LYS A 279 18.48 -5.33 10.52
CA LYS A 279 18.84 -6.63 9.93
C LYS A 279 18.18 -6.81 8.55
N SER A 280 16.87 -6.49 8.44
CA SER A 280 16.15 -6.59 7.18
C SER A 280 16.67 -5.59 6.12
N LEU A 281 16.93 -4.34 6.51
CA LEU A 281 17.51 -3.32 5.63
C LEU A 281 18.94 -3.66 5.18
N LYS A 282 19.77 -4.28 6.07
CA LYS A 282 21.10 -4.79 5.67
C LYS A 282 21.00 -5.95 4.68
N ALA A 283 20.02 -6.81 4.83
CA ALA A 283 19.77 -7.87 3.86
C ALA A 283 19.38 -7.27 2.50
N LEU A 284 18.51 -6.26 2.48
CA LEU A 284 18.10 -5.56 1.27
C LEU A 284 19.25 -4.80 0.57
N LYS A 285 20.18 -4.17 1.34
CA LYS A 285 21.33 -3.45 0.75
C LYS A 285 22.41 -4.36 0.17
N LYS A 286 22.54 -5.61 0.63
CA LYS A 286 23.57 -6.55 0.16
C LYS A 286 23.20 -7.30 -1.12
N SER A 287 21.96 -7.25 -1.50
CA SER A 287 21.47 -7.95 -2.67
C SER A 287 20.61 -7.00 -3.49
N HIS A 288 21.05 -6.65 -4.70
CA HIS A 288 20.11 -6.26 -5.72
C HIS A 288 19.13 -7.44 -5.90
N PHE A 289 18.06 -7.48 -5.08
CA PHE A 289 16.98 -8.48 -5.15
C PHE A 289 17.45 -9.95 -5.29
N SER A 290 18.15 -10.45 -4.29
CA SER A 290 18.55 -11.87 -4.21
C SER A 290 17.37 -12.75 -3.78
N PRO A 291 17.36 -14.06 -4.11
CA PRO A 291 16.40 -15.05 -3.59
C PRO A 291 16.33 -15.15 -2.06
N LYS A 292 17.16 -14.37 -1.35
CA LYS A 292 17.19 -14.25 0.12
C LYS A 292 16.25 -13.18 0.66
N ASP A 293 15.54 -12.45 -0.22
CA ASP A 293 14.75 -11.31 0.20
C ASP A 293 13.36 -11.71 0.67
N PHE A 294 12.78 -10.88 1.53
CA PHE A 294 11.39 -11.01 1.96
C PHE A 294 10.49 -10.47 0.87
N TRP A 295 9.88 -11.34 0.11
CA TRP A 295 8.95 -10.95 -0.92
C TRP A 295 7.55 -10.80 -0.33
N GLN A 296 7.19 -9.55 -0.07
CA GLN A 296 5.88 -9.21 0.47
C GLN A 296 4.81 -9.43 -0.60
N ALA A 297 3.81 -10.25 -0.28
CA ALA A 297 2.68 -10.47 -1.15
C ALA A 297 1.43 -10.75 -0.32
N GLY A 298 0.27 -10.41 -0.86
CA GLY A 298 -1.02 -10.77 -0.32
C GLY A 298 -1.60 -12.01 -1.01
N LYS A 299 -2.71 -12.50 -0.51
CA LYS A 299 -3.40 -13.68 -1.04
C LYS A 299 -4.01 -13.47 -2.43
N SER A 300 -3.94 -12.26 -2.96
CA SER A 300 -4.28 -11.95 -4.36
C SER A 300 -3.35 -12.59 -5.39
N VAL A 301 -2.24 -13.21 -4.99
CA VAL A 301 -1.38 -14.03 -5.87
C VAL A 301 -2.18 -15.12 -6.60
N GLU A 302 -3.25 -15.63 -6.00
CA GLU A 302 -4.07 -16.71 -6.56
C GLU A 302 -4.57 -16.43 -7.99
N SER A 303 -4.89 -15.16 -8.29
CA SER A 303 -5.39 -14.73 -9.61
C SER A 303 -4.33 -14.04 -10.48
N ILE A 304 -3.04 -14.09 -10.09
CA ILE A 304 -1.95 -13.46 -10.85
C ILE A 304 -1.18 -14.54 -11.59
N ASN A 305 -1.46 -14.72 -12.88
CA ASN A 305 -0.89 -15.80 -13.68
C ASN A 305 0.24 -15.35 -14.61
N GLU A 306 0.44 -14.05 -14.77
CA GLU A 306 1.43 -13.48 -15.67
C GLU A 306 1.83 -12.05 -15.29
N VAL A 307 2.99 -11.61 -15.79
CA VAL A 307 3.45 -10.23 -15.73
C VAL A 307 2.86 -9.49 -16.93
N LEU A 308 2.10 -8.43 -16.66
CA LEU A 308 1.42 -7.62 -17.68
C LEU A 308 1.83 -6.16 -17.57
N SER A 309 1.55 -5.36 -18.61
CA SER A 309 1.63 -3.92 -18.47
C SER A 309 0.53 -3.38 -17.53
N VAL A 310 0.77 -2.25 -16.87
CA VAL A 310 -0.27 -1.56 -16.09
C VAL A 310 -1.50 -1.26 -16.96
N LYS A 311 -1.29 -0.90 -18.22
CA LYS A 311 -2.38 -0.62 -19.16
C LYS A 311 -3.27 -1.83 -19.38
N ASP A 312 -2.69 -3.01 -19.59
CA ASP A 312 -3.46 -4.24 -19.83
C ASP A 312 -4.22 -4.67 -18.59
N ILE A 313 -3.62 -4.53 -17.40
CA ILE A 313 -4.31 -4.79 -16.12
C ILE A 313 -5.50 -3.84 -15.92
N MET A 314 -5.35 -2.57 -16.23
CA MET A 314 -6.37 -1.57 -15.94
C MET A 314 -7.49 -1.54 -16.99
N VAL A 315 -7.12 -1.50 -18.27
CA VAL A 315 -8.04 -1.19 -19.37
C VAL A 315 -7.91 -2.13 -20.60
N GLY A 316 -7.16 -3.20 -20.50
CA GLY A 316 -7.11 -4.26 -21.51
C GLY A 316 -8.45 -4.99 -21.66
N GLU A 317 -8.62 -5.80 -22.69
CA GLU A 317 -9.88 -6.55 -22.92
C GLU A 317 -10.28 -7.41 -21.71
N GLU A 318 -9.32 -7.99 -21.02
CA GLU A 318 -9.49 -8.73 -19.76
C GLU A 318 -9.14 -7.90 -18.51
N GLY A 319 -8.82 -6.61 -18.70
CA GLY A 319 -8.47 -5.69 -17.64
C GLY A 319 -9.60 -5.44 -16.64
N LEU A 320 -9.29 -4.76 -15.55
CA LEU A 320 -10.25 -4.43 -14.49
C LEU A 320 -11.44 -3.61 -15.02
N GLU A 321 -11.14 -2.62 -15.89
CA GLU A 321 -12.12 -1.78 -16.59
C GLU A 321 -11.89 -1.89 -18.11
N PRO A 322 -12.41 -2.94 -18.76
CA PRO A 322 -12.20 -3.12 -20.19
C PRO A 322 -12.80 -1.97 -21.01
N PRO A 323 -12.25 -1.69 -22.20
CA PRO A 323 -12.81 -0.69 -23.07
C PRO A 323 -14.28 -1.03 -23.35
N THR A 324 -15.14 -0.04 -23.23
CA THR A 324 -16.56 -0.20 -23.61
C THR A 324 -16.59 -0.59 -25.08
N LYS A 325 -17.08 -1.78 -25.39
CA LYS A 325 -17.33 -2.15 -26.78
C LYS A 325 -18.32 -1.12 -27.31
N THR A 326 -17.88 -0.23 -28.18
CA THR A 326 -18.77 0.63 -28.97
C THR A 326 -19.57 -0.32 -29.84
N LEU A 327 -20.86 -0.50 -29.53
CA LEU A 327 -21.82 -1.19 -30.39
C LEU A 327 -22.06 -0.39 -31.65
#